data_8e6949629ac3a96c158fdc368107dcee
#
_entry.id   8e6949629ac3a96c158fdc368107dcee
#
_cell.length_a   1.000
_cell.length_b   1.000
_cell.length_c   1.000
_cell.angle_alpha   90.00
_cell.angle_beta   90.00
_cell.angle_gamma   90.00
#
_symmetry.space_group_name_H-M   'P 1'
#
loop_
_entity.id
_entity.type
_entity.pdbx_description
1 polymer ?
#
loop_
_entity_poly.entity_id
_entity_poly.type
_entity_poly.pdbx_seq_one_letter_code
_entity_poly.pdbx_strand_id
1 'polypeptide(L)'
;MPFYRSVGQVPHKRHTQFRKPDGGLYREELMGTEGFSSDSALLYHTYAPTDLVAVDTWQLTDQESRPNHPLKPRLVHTHKLDEGGDAVTGRRLLAVNQDVRVSYVAADRPSPLYRNAIGDEMYFVESGTARVESVFGVLDVGPRDFVIIPTSTTHRWVPTGTEPVRLLIAESTGSIRPPKRYVSGSGQFLENSPYCERDLRAPSEPYVVEGDNVDVYVRHRAGGTRYTYAHHPFDVVGWDGHLYPHAFSMNDFEPIIGRIHQPPPTFQAFEAPGFVICSFVPHKVEYHPDAVIVPYNHANVDSDELMFYVDAAGGSRGGHGITEGAITWHPAGFIHGPHTNELEKSVDAYNAGRIEIKNMRAVMIDTFRPLDLGDAALASEDSDYIATWRNA
;
A
#
# COMPACT_ATOMS: atom_id res chain seq x y z
N MET A 1 -2.20 -13.64 0.62
CA MET A 1 -1.73 -13.56 -0.76
C MET A 1 -2.87 -13.78 -1.72
N PRO A 2 -2.82 -13.22 -2.94
CA PRO A 2 -3.82 -13.50 -3.94
C PRO A 2 -3.81 -14.98 -4.37
N PHE A 3 -4.76 -15.38 -5.17
CA PHE A 3 -4.94 -16.76 -5.63
C PHE A 3 -3.84 -17.19 -6.61
N TYR A 4 -3.71 -18.49 -6.85
CA TYR A 4 -2.74 -19.07 -7.78
C TYR A 4 -2.93 -18.51 -9.21
N ARG A 5 -1.81 -18.13 -9.83
CA ARG A 5 -1.71 -17.76 -11.24
C ARG A 5 -0.57 -18.49 -11.93
N SER A 6 -0.70 -18.62 -13.24
CA SER A 6 0.36 -19.08 -14.14
C SER A 6 0.40 -18.14 -15.36
N VAL A 7 1.56 -17.63 -15.69
CA VAL A 7 1.78 -16.64 -16.77
C VAL A 7 2.99 -17.05 -17.60
N GLY A 8 2.89 -16.88 -18.93
CA GLY A 8 3.99 -17.18 -19.84
C GLY A 8 4.26 -18.68 -20.00
N GLN A 9 5.53 -19.03 -20.17
CA GLN A 9 5.96 -20.41 -20.43
C GLN A 9 6.40 -21.07 -19.14
N VAL A 10 5.69 -22.11 -18.72
CA VAL A 10 6.03 -22.93 -17.55
C VAL A 10 6.02 -24.42 -17.93
N PRO A 11 6.88 -25.26 -17.31
CA PRO A 11 6.89 -26.68 -17.60
C PRO A 11 5.63 -27.37 -17.01
N HIS A 12 5.19 -28.45 -17.62
CA HIS A 12 4.06 -29.23 -17.12
C HIS A 12 4.26 -29.74 -15.69
N LYS A 13 5.47 -30.09 -15.33
CA LYS A 13 5.87 -30.51 -13.98
C LYS A 13 6.89 -29.54 -13.41
N ARG A 14 6.67 -29.07 -12.17
CA ARG A 14 7.67 -28.31 -11.41
C ARG A 14 8.94 -29.13 -11.19
N HIS A 15 10.09 -28.43 -11.14
CA HIS A 15 11.40 -29.03 -10.83
C HIS A 15 11.85 -30.10 -11.85
N THR A 16 11.46 -29.92 -13.10
CA THR A 16 11.88 -30.81 -14.21
C THR A 16 12.70 -30.06 -15.23
N GLN A 17 13.31 -30.80 -16.18
CA GLN A 17 14.07 -30.18 -17.26
C GLN A 17 13.16 -29.33 -18.14
N PHE A 18 13.28 -28.02 -18.02
CA PHE A 18 12.63 -27.07 -18.92
C PHE A 18 13.66 -26.52 -19.92
N ARG A 19 13.48 -26.86 -21.19
CA ARG A 19 14.48 -26.57 -22.23
C ARG A 19 14.11 -25.37 -23.07
N LYS A 20 15.14 -24.57 -23.36
CA LYS A 20 15.12 -23.51 -24.35
C LYS A 20 15.09 -24.10 -25.78
N PRO A 21 14.71 -23.29 -26.80
CA PRO A 21 14.76 -23.73 -28.19
C PRO A 21 16.13 -24.19 -28.69
N ASP A 22 17.21 -23.65 -28.11
CA ASP A 22 18.59 -24.00 -28.41
C ASP A 22 19.06 -25.30 -27.74
N GLY A 23 18.20 -25.92 -26.92
CA GLY A 23 18.48 -27.14 -26.15
C GLY A 23 19.07 -26.90 -24.76
N GLY A 24 19.43 -25.66 -24.41
CA GLY A 24 19.84 -25.25 -23.07
C GLY A 24 18.70 -25.36 -22.07
N LEU A 25 18.96 -25.14 -20.78
CA LEU A 25 17.95 -25.13 -19.73
C LEU A 25 17.58 -23.71 -19.34
N TYR A 26 16.28 -23.43 -19.18
CA TYR A 26 15.83 -22.32 -18.36
C TYR A 26 16.26 -22.57 -16.89
N ARG A 27 16.48 -21.50 -16.15
CA ARG A 27 16.90 -21.53 -14.74
C ARG A 27 15.69 -21.25 -13.87
N GLU A 28 15.37 -22.21 -13.00
CA GLU A 28 14.26 -22.11 -12.08
C GLU A 28 14.68 -21.33 -10.84
N GLU A 29 13.94 -20.28 -10.46
CA GLU A 29 14.03 -19.59 -9.19
C GLU A 29 12.78 -19.89 -8.35
N LEU A 30 12.95 -20.37 -7.13
CA LEU A 30 11.89 -20.52 -6.15
C LEU A 30 11.94 -19.34 -5.17
N MET A 31 10.96 -18.43 -5.28
CA MET A 31 10.69 -17.41 -4.28
C MET A 31 9.69 -17.95 -3.27
N GLY A 32 10.02 -17.93 -1.98
CA GLY A 32 9.13 -18.46 -0.94
C GLY A 32 9.23 -17.67 0.36
N THR A 33 8.09 -17.44 1.00
CA THR A 33 7.99 -16.75 2.28
C THR A 33 8.00 -17.73 3.45
N GLU A 34 8.28 -17.22 4.67
CA GLU A 34 8.27 -17.99 5.92
C GLU A 34 9.12 -19.29 5.84
N GLY A 35 10.31 -19.21 5.24
CA GLY A 35 11.18 -20.36 5.06
C GLY A 35 10.59 -21.44 4.15
N PHE A 36 9.89 -21.05 3.09
CA PHE A 36 9.18 -21.90 2.12
C PHE A 36 7.94 -22.63 2.69
N SER A 37 7.47 -22.24 3.85
CA SER A 37 6.26 -22.83 4.46
C SER A 37 4.98 -22.07 4.16
N SER A 38 5.06 -20.93 3.46
CA SER A 38 3.93 -20.10 3.09
C SER A 38 3.90 -19.84 1.57
N ASP A 39 3.44 -18.66 1.16
CA ASP A 39 3.27 -18.31 -0.25
C ASP A 39 4.58 -18.36 -1.03
N SER A 40 4.52 -18.87 -2.25
CA SER A 40 5.67 -19.03 -3.12
C SER A 40 5.32 -18.75 -4.59
N ALA A 41 6.35 -18.51 -5.38
CA ALA A 41 6.31 -18.49 -6.84
C ALA A 41 7.52 -19.20 -7.40
N LEU A 42 7.37 -19.80 -8.58
CA LEU A 42 8.44 -20.33 -9.41
C LEU A 42 8.59 -19.45 -10.64
N LEU A 43 9.80 -18.95 -10.87
CA LEU A 43 10.14 -18.14 -12.04
C LEU A 43 11.12 -18.93 -12.91
N TYR A 44 11.00 -18.80 -14.22
CA TYR A 44 11.83 -19.49 -15.21
C TYR A 44 12.65 -18.47 -16.00
N HIS A 45 13.93 -18.33 -15.63
CA HIS A 45 14.88 -17.37 -16.16
C HIS A 45 15.62 -17.88 -17.39
N THR A 46 15.94 -16.98 -18.30
CA THR A 46 16.81 -17.26 -19.45
C THR A 46 18.25 -17.47 -19.00
N TYR A 47 18.72 -16.67 -18.03
CA TYR A 47 20.07 -16.71 -17.47
C TYR A 47 20.04 -17.19 -16.01
N ALA A 48 21.20 -17.38 -15.39
CA ALA A 48 21.28 -17.72 -13.99
C ALA A 48 20.96 -16.49 -13.12
N PRO A 49 19.92 -16.51 -12.28
CA PRO A 49 19.57 -15.37 -11.43
C PRO A 49 20.61 -15.08 -10.33
N THR A 50 21.61 -15.96 -10.18
CA THR A 50 22.72 -15.83 -9.23
C THR A 50 24.00 -15.24 -9.83
N ASP A 51 23.99 -14.85 -11.11
CA ASP A 51 25.18 -14.38 -11.82
C ASP A 51 25.47 -12.91 -11.48
N LEU A 52 26.23 -12.71 -10.39
CA LEU A 52 26.61 -11.39 -9.87
C LEU A 52 28.01 -10.99 -10.35
N VAL A 53 28.14 -9.77 -10.85
CA VAL A 53 29.42 -9.14 -11.23
C VAL A 53 30.03 -8.38 -10.06
N ALA A 54 29.21 -7.65 -9.29
CA ALA A 54 29.67 -6.84 -8.16
C ALA A 54 28.62 -6.74 -7.05
N VAL A 55 29.10 -6.45 -5.84
CA VAL A 55 28.30 -6.17 -4.65
C VAL A 55 28.90 -4.97 -3.92
N ASP A 56 28.16 -3.87 -3.85
CA ASP A 56 28.61 -2.63 -3.24
C ASP A 56 27.60 -2.12 -2.20
N THR A 57 28.05 -1.26 -1.31
CA THR A 57 27.16 -0.55 -0.40
C THR A 57 26.34 0.50 -1.16
N TRP A 58 25.04 0.51 -0.91
CA TRP A 58 24.16 1.60 -1.29
C TRP A 58 23.82 2.45 -0.07
N GLN A 59 24.21 3.72 -0.11
CA GLN A 59 23.89 4.65 0.97
C GLN A 59 22.40 5.05 0.86
N LEU A 60 21.63 4.69 1.87
CA LEU A 60 20.27 5.17 2.02
C LEU A 60 20.31 6.60 2.55
N THR A 61 19.38 7.44 2.09
CA THR A 61 19.18 8.76 2.69
C THR A 61 18.66 8.57 4.12
N ASP A 62 19.42 9.06 5.10
CA ASP A 62 18.98 9.08 6.49
C ASP A 62 17.71 9.94 6.59
N GLN A 63 16.71 9.39 7.23
CA GLN A 63 15.45 10.06 7.51
C GLN A 63 15.19 9.92 8.99
N GLU A 64 15.24 11.04 9.68
CA GLU A 64 15.06 11.09 11.13
C GLU A 64 13.58 10.91 11.49
N SER A 65 13.36 10.38 12.68
CA SER A 65 12.05 10.29 13.30
C SER A 65 12.14 10.61 14.79
N ARG A 66 11.06 11.07 15.36
CA ARG A 66 10.97 11.39 16.78
C ARG A 66 9.58 11.09 17.35
N PRO A 67 9.47 10.78 18.64
CA PRO A 67 8.19 10.54 19.29
C PRO A 67 7.19 11.69 19.12
N ASN A 68 5.89 11.38 19.06
CA ASN A 68 4.83 12.38 19.06
C ASN A 68 4.76 13.07 20.44
N HIS A 69 5.53 14.12 20.62
CA HIS A 69 5.60 14.88 21.86
C HIS A 69 5.47 16.39 21.62
N PRO A 70 4.58 17.14 22.36
CA PRO A 70 3.54 16.61 23.23
C PRO A 70 2.56 15.76 22.43
N LEU A 71 1.96 14.74 23.07
CA LEU A 71 0.99 13.84 22.44
C LEU A 71 -0.24 14.63 22.03
N LYS A 72 -0.47 14.77 20.74
CA LYS A 72 -1.59 15.54 20.17
C LYS A 72 -1.98 15.00 18.81
N PRO A 73 -3.25 15.19 18.37
CA PRO A 73 -3.62 14.95 16.99
C PRO A 73 -2.88 15.93 16.08
N ARG A 74 -2.60 15.49 14.85
CA ARG A 74 -1.89 16.30 13.85
C ARG A 74 -2.61 16.29 12.52
N LEU A 75 -2.41 17.35 11.75
CA LEU A 75 -2.80 17.44 10.35
C LEU A 75 -1.53 17.69 9.52
N VAL A 76 -1.25 16.77 8.62
CA VAL A 76 -0.06 16.79 7.74
C VAL A 76 -0.54 17.01 6.31
N HIS A 77 0.04 17.97 5.60
CA HIS A 77 -0.28 18.28 4.21
C HIS A 77 0.80 17.74 3.28
N THR A 78 0.61 16.56 2.71
CA THR A 78 1.62 15.93 1.84
C THR A 78 1.92 16.75 0.60
N HIS A 79 0.96 17.53 0.09
CA HIS A 79 1.14 18.43 -1.06
C HIS A 79 2.02 19.65 -0.78
N LYS A 80 2.42 19.89 0.48
CA LYS A 80 3.44 20.87 0.83
C LYS A 80 4.86 20.31 0.75
N LEU A 81 5.02 19.01 0.56
CA LEU A 81 6.33 18.39 0.38
C LEU A 81 6.84 18.67 -1.03
N ASP A 82 8.17 18.78 -1.15
CA ASP A 82 8.84 19.00 -2.43
C ASP A 82 8.46 17.93 -3.44
N GLU A 83 8.12 18.33 -4.64
CA GLU A 83 7.88 17.47 -5.78
C GLU A 83 9.19 17.04 -6.44
N GLY A 84 9.14 15.90 -7.13
CA GLY A 84 10.23 15.36 -7.90
C GLY A 84 10.98 14.22 -7.21
N GLY A 85 11.74 13.50 -8.02
CA GLY A 85 12.41 12.28 -7.62
C GLY A 85 11.80 11.04 -8.25
N ASP A 86 12.15 9.89 -7.72
CA ASP A 86 11.59 8.61 -8.13
C ASP A 86 10.90 7.92 -6.94
N ALA A 87 10.10 6.90 -7.25
CA ALA A 87 9.30 6.19 -6.26
C ALA A 87 10.11 5.39 -5.21
N VAL A 88 11.43 5.30 -5.33
CA VAL A 88 12.31 4.57 -4.42
C VAL A 88 13.19 5.52 -3.60
N THR A 89 13.95 6.39 -4.27
CA THR A 89 14.93 7.26 -3.60
C THR A 89 14.34 8.60 -3.18
N GLY A 90 13.20 9.01 -3.78
CA GLY A 90 12.51 10.26 -3.47
C GLY A 90 11.54 10.21 -2.28
N ARG A 91 11.41 9.07 -1.61
CA ARG A 91 10.47 8.88 -0.49
C ARG A 91 10.74 9.82 0.66
N ARG A 92 9.71 10.48 1.17
CA ARG A 92 9.74 11.35 2.34
C ARG A 92 9.06 10.64 3.52
N LEU A 93 9.80 10.39 4.61
CA LEU A 93 9.26 9.70 5.78
C LEU A 93 8.23 10.56 6.50
N LEU A 94 7.03 10.01 6.66
CA LEU A 94 5.94 10.62 7.43
C LEU A 94 5.84 10.02 8.84
N ALA A 95 5.84 8.68 8.92
CA ALA A 95 5.63 7.98 10.18
C ALA A 95 6.36 6.63 10.17
N VAL A 96 6.80 6.17 11.34
CA VAL A 96 7.49 4.89 11.47
C VAL A 96 7.34 4.30 12.86
N ASN A 97 7.23 2.98 12.92
CA ASN A 97 7.49 2.19 14.12
C ASN A 97 8.26 0.91 13.72
N GLN A 98 8.30 -0.08 14.60
CA GLN A 98 8.99 -1.34 14.33
C GLN A 98 8.29 -2.22 13.29
N ASP A 99 7.02 -1.98 12.96
CA ASP A 99 6.18 -2.83 12.09
C ASP A 99 5.92 -2.22 10.72
N VAL A 100 5.88 -0.89 10.64
CA VAL A 100 5.53 -0.16 9.42
C VAL A 100 6.32 1.13 9.28
N ARG A 101 6.62 1.49 8.03
CA ARG A 101 7.18 2.77 7.63
C ARG A 101 6.25 3.40 6.60
N VAL A 102 5.70 4.57 6.90
CA VAL A 102 4.81 5.32 6.01
C VAL A 102 5.57 6.49 5.40
N SER A 103 5.56 6.56 4.09
CA SER A 103 6.25 7.61 3.33
C SER A 103 5.36 8.16 2.22
N TYR A 104 5.75 9.30 1.68
CA TYR A 104 5.09 9.94 0.54
C TYR A 104 6.12 10.39 -0.50
N VAL A 105 5.72 10.35 -1.78
CA VAL A 105 6.54 10.87 -2.89
C VAL A 105 5.66 11.36 -4.03
N ALA A 106 6.07 12.44 -4.70
CA ALA A 106 5.57 12.86 -6.00
C ALA A 106 6.65 12.55 -7.05
N ALA A 107 6.56 11.36 -7.67
CA ALA A 107 7.60 10.84 -8.56
C ALA A 107 7.41 11.36 -9.99
N ASP A 108 8.44 12.00 -10.55
CA ASP A 108 8.45 12.60 -11.89
C ASP A 108 9.34 11.86 -12.91
N ARG A 109 10.07 10.82 -12.46
CA ARG A 109 11.02 10.06 -13.28
C ARG A 109 11.06 8.58 -12.90
N PRO A 110 11.53 7.72 -13.80
CA PRO A 110 11.69 6.30 -13.51
C PRO A 110 12.60 6.05 -12.30
N SER A 111 12.23 5.09 -11.47
CA SER A 111 13.08 4.61 -10.40
C SER A 111 14.19 3.69 -10.93
N PRO A 112 15.28 3.51 -10.17
CA PRO A 112 16.17 2.40 -10.40
C PRO A 112 15.43 1.06 -10.24
N LEU A 113 16.05 -0.04 -10.70
CA LEU A 113 15.62 -1.38 -10.30
C LEU A 113 15.85 -1.54 -8.81
N TYR A 114 14.81 -1.97 -8.10
CA TYR A 114 14.79 -1.98 -6.66
C TYR A 114 14.19 -3.27 -6.11
N ARG A 115 14.60 -3.63 -4.90
CA ARG A 115 14.10 -4.77 -4.15
C ARG A 115 14.05 -4.43 -2.65
N ASN A 116 12.90 -4.62 -2.02
CA ASN A 116 12.80 -4.55 -0.56
C ASN A 116 12.95 -5.96 0.02
N ALA A 117 14.01 -6.17 0.80
CA ALA A 117 14.28 -7.44 1.48
C ALA A 117 13.86 -7.44 2.96
N ILE A 118 12.97 -6.51 3.36
CA ILE A 118 12.44 -6.41 4.73
C ILE A 118 11.04 -7.00 4.81
N GLY A 119 10.15 -6.58 3.89
CA GLY A 119 8.74 -6.96 3.86
C GLY A 119 8.07 -6.46 2.59
N ASP A 120 6.77 -6.72 2.48
CA ASP A 120 5.96 -6.24 1.37
C ASP A 120 5.80 -4.72 1.41
N GLU A 121 5.57 -4.13 0.26
CA GLU A 121 5.27 -2.71 0.12
C GLU A 121 3.88 -2.53 -0.47
N MET A 122 3.09 -1.65 0.15
CA MET A 122 1.87 -1.12 -0.43
C MET A 122 2.14 0.29 -0.94
N TYR A 123 1.78 0.55 -2.19
CA TYR A 123 1.72 1.87 -2.78
C TYR A 123 0.27 2.20 -3.09
N PHE A 124 -0.21 3.30 -2.59
CA PHE A 124 -1.49 3.86 -3.01
C PHE A 124 -1.24 4.99 -3.99
N VAL A 125 -1.79 4.86 -5.19
CA VAL A 125 -1.67 5.88 -6.23
C VAL A 125 -2.75 6.94 -5.98
N GLU A 126 -2.35 8.09 -5.47
CA GLU A 126 -3.24 9.23 -5.26
C GLU A 126 -3.61 9.87 -6.59
N SER A 127 -2.60 10.19 -7.40
CA SER A 127 -2.76 10.82 -8.71
C SER A 127 -1.62 10.45 -9.67
N GLY A 128 -1.80 10.75 -10.95
CA GLY A 128 -0.87 10.37 -12.00
C GLY A 128 -1.02 8.91 -12.42
N THR A 129 -0.22 8.48 -13.40
CA THR A 129 -0.22 7.12 -13.93
C THR A 129 1.20 6.59 -14.07
N ALA A 130 1.38 5.29 -13.87
CA ALA A 130 2.67 4.64 -14.00
C ALA A 130 2.57 3.21 -14.52
N ARG A 131 3.69 2.70 -15.02
CA ARG A 131 3.95 1.28 -15.21
C ARG A 131 4.83 0.79 -14.07
N VAL A 132 4.41 -0.28 -13.44
CA VAL A 132 5.24 -1.03 -12.50
C VAL A 132 5.81 -2.22 -13.27
N GLU A 133 7.08 -2.14 -13.60
CA GLU A 133 7.80 -3.20 -14.29
C GLU A 133 8.49 -4.10 -13.26
N SER A 134 8.37 -5.40 -13.40
CA SER A 134 8.92 -6.37 -12.45
C SER A 134 9.37 -7.66 -13.12
N VAL A 135 10.07 -8.51 -12.39
CA VAL A 135 10.41 -9.88 -12.82
C VAL A 135 9.19 -10.72 -13.17
N PHE A 136 8.00 -10.34 -12.72
CA PHE A 136 6.72 -11.02 -13.00
C PHE A 136 6.01 -10.48 -14.25
N GLY A 137 6.45 -9.35 -14.80
CA GLY A 137 5.80 -8.64 -15.90
C GLY A 137 5.45 -7.20 -15.53
N VAL A 138 4.47 -6.62 -16.22
CA VAL A 138 4.10 -5.21 -16.10
C VAL A 138 2.69 -5.07 -15.53
N LEU A 139 2.51 -4.06 -14.66
CA LEU A 139 1.22 -3.56 -14.21
C LEU A 139 1.09 -2.08 -14.58
N ASP A 140 0.07 -1.73 -15.35
CA ASP A 140 -0.34 -0.35 -15.52
C ASP A 140 -1.23 0.05 -14.35
N VAL A 141 -0.90 1.17 -13.70
CA VAL A 141 -1.55 1.66 -12.49
C VAL A 141 -1.91 3.13 -12.61
N GLY A 142 -2.97 3.52 -11.93
CA GLY A 142 -3.50 4.89 -11.97
C GLY A 142 -4.17 5.30 -10.66
N PRO A 143 -4.81 6.48 -10.64
CA PRO A 143 -5.40 7.03 -9.43
C PRO A 143 -6.36 6.05 -8.73
N ARG A 144 -6.21 5.93 -7.40
CA ARG A 144 -6.98 5.07 -6.52
C ARG A 144 -6.62 3.58 -6.57
N ASP A 145 -5.52 3.23 -7.21
CA ASP A 145 -4.98 1.87 -7.14
C ASP A 145 -4.15 1.68 -5.86
N PHE A 146 -4.42 0.60 -5.14
CA PHE A 146 -3.47 -0.02 -4.22
C PHE A 146 -2.60 -0.99 -5.01
N VAL A 147 -1.30 -0.91 -4.87
CA VAL A 147 -0.34 -1.80 -5.52
C VAL A 147 0.46 -2.49 -4.43
N ILE A 148 0.36 -3.81 -4.37
CA ILE A 148 1.12 -4.62 -3.40
C ILE A 148 2.30 -5.25 -4.14
N ILE A 149 3.50 -4.96 -3.67
CA ILE A 149 4.75 -5.55 -4.16
C ILE A 149 5.27 -6.50 -3.08
N PRO A 150 5.30 -7.81 -3.33
CA PRO A 150 5.83 -8.77 -2.37
C PRO A 150 7.32 -8.56 -2.09
N THR A 151 7.73 -8.89 -0.88
CA THR A 151 9.12 -8.88 -0.44
C THR A 151 10.05 -9.54 -1.46
N SER A 152 11.21 -8.94 -1.67
CA SER A 152 12.26 -9.43 -2.57
C SER A 152 11.91 -9.44 -4.06
N THR A 153 10.79 -8.85 -4.47
CA THR A 153 10.45 -8.67 -5.88
C THR A 153 11.30 -7.56 -6.49
N THR A 154 12.09 -7.90 -7.50
CA THR A 154 12.81 -6.88 -8.30
C THR A 154 11.82 -6.15 -9.20
N HIS A 155 11.75 -4.82 -9.05
CA HIS A 155 10.81 -3.99 -9.80
C HIS A 155 11.34 -2.57 -9.99
N ARG A 156 10.67 -1.78 -10.83
CA ARG A 156 10.82 -0.33 -10.92
C ARG A 156 9.50 0.35 -11.27
N TRP A 157 9.39 1.62 -10.91
CA TRP A 157 8.28 2.50 -11.25
C TRP A 157 8.66 3.40 -12.42
N VAL A 158 7.80 3.48 -13.43
CA VAL A 158 7.98 4.32 -14.62
C VAL A 158 6.74 5.20 -14.78
N PRO A 159 6.78 6.49 -14.38
CA PRO A 159 5.70 7.42 -14.66
C PRO A 159 5.38 7.46 -16.16
N THR A 160 4.10 7.47 -16.52
CA THR A 160 3.65 7.42 -17.94
C THR A 160 2.88 8.67 -18.36
N GLY A 161 2.41 9.48 -17.40
CA GLY A 161 1.74 10.75 -17.65
C GLY A 161 2.68 11.95 -17.71
N THR A 162 2.11 13.14 -17.86
CA THR A 162 2.84 14.42 -17.80
C THR A 162 2.98 14.95 -16.39
N GLU A 163 2.09 14.54 -15.50
CA GLU A 163 2.06 14.94 -14.09
C GLU A 163 2.84 13.90 -13.24
N PRO A 164 3.46 14.33 -12.14
CA PRO A 164 4.07 13.43 -11.19
C PRO A 164 3.09 12.38 -10.67
N VAL A 165 3.57 11.16 -10.45
CA VAL A 165 2.81 10.12 -9.77
C VAL A 165 2.94 10.32 -8.26
N ARG A 166 1.83 10.66 -7.60
CA ARG A 166 1.78 10.85 -6.15
C ARG A 166 1.44 9.54 -5.46
N LEU A 167 2.30 9.13 -4.56
CA LEU A 167 2.23 7.83 -3.91
C LEU A 167 2.29 7.96 -2.38
N LEU A 168 1.27 7.43 -1.71
CA LEU A 168 1.38 7.07 -0.29
C LEU A 168 1.93 5.64 -0.21
N ILE A 169 2.97 5.43 0.57
CA ILE A 169 3.70 4.15 0.63
C ILE A 169 3.70 3.64 2.06
N ALA A 170 3.29 2.38 2.26
CA ALA A 170 3.46 1.66 3.52
C ALA A 170 4.40 0.45 3.29
N GLU A 171 5.56 0.49 3.94
CA GLU A 171 6.53 -0.60 3.94
C GLU A 171 6.33 -1.44 5.20
N SER A 172 6.00 -2.72 5.03
CA SER A 172 5.77 -3.68 6.11
C SER A 172 7.05 -4.41 6.51
N THR A 173 7.03 -5.08 7.65
CA THR A 173 8.06 -6.04 8.06
C THR A 173 7.69 -7.49 7.74
N GLY A 174 6.61 -7.70 6.99
CA GLY A 174 6.12 -9.01 6.54
C GLY A 174 5.11 -8.84 5.42
N SER A 175 4.28 -9.86 5.19
CA SER A 175 3.34 -9.84 4.06
C SER A 175 2.15 -8.94 4.29
N ILE A 176 1.78 -8.17 3.26
CA ILE A 176 0.52 -7.42 3.16
C ILE A 176 -0.45 -8.26 2.35
N ARG A 177 -1.61 -8.60 2.93
CA ARG A 177 -2.54 -9.56 2.33
C ARG A 177 -4.00 -9.15 2.54
N PRO A 178 -4.95 -9.70 1.76
CA PRO A 178 -6.36 -9.63 2.11
C PRO A 178 -6.58 -10.17 3.52
N PRO A 179 -7.48 -9.58 4.32
CA PRO A 179 -7.81 -10.06 5.66
C PRO A 179 -8.18 -11.55 5.66
N LYS A 180 -7.68 -12.30 6.63
CA LYS A 180 -7.96 -13.75 6.75
C LYS A 180 -9.45 -14.08 6.77
N ARG A 181 -10.29 -13.17 7.28
CA ARG A 181 -11.74 -13.37 7.29
C ARG A 181 -12.40 -13.29 5.91
N TYR A 182 -11.69 -12.78 4.88
CA TYR A 182 -12.19 -12.68 3.52
C TYR A 182 -11.84 -13.89 2.65
N VAL A 183 -10.94 -14.73 3.11
CA VAL A 183 -10.43 -15.86 2.33
C VAL A 183 -10.60 -17.18 3.08
N SER A 184 -10.78 -18.25 2.33
CA SER A 184 -10.75 -19.62 2.85
C SER A 184 -9.32 -20.02 3.24
N GLY A 185 -9.18 -21.15 3.94
CA GLY A 185 -7.86 -21.71 4.24
C GLY A 185 -7.03 -22.10 3.01
N SER A 186 -7.64 -22.20 1.83
CA SER A 186 -6.99 -22.42 0.54
C SER A 186 -6.75 -21.15 -0.28
N GLY A 187 -7.04 -19.97 0.27
CA GLY A 187 -6.80 -18.66 -0.36
C GLY A 187 -7.88 -18.17 -1.31
N GLN A 188 -9.00 -18.89 -1.47
CA GLN A 188 -10.15 -18.44 -2.25
C GLN A 188 -10.92 -17.38 -1.48
N PHE A 189 -11.36 -16.29 -2.15
CA PHE A 189 -12.25 -15.32 -1.53
C PHE A 189 -13.62 -15.90 -1.22
N LEU A 190 -14.19 -15.46 -0.11
CA LEU A 190 -15.52 -15.85 0.37
C LEU A 190 -16.57 -14.90 -0.20
N GLU A 191 -17.80 -15.39 -0.38
CA GLU A 191 -18.92 -14.58 -0.92
C GLU A 191 -19.27 -13.34 -0.07
N ASN A 192 -18.92 -13.33 1.20
CA ASN A 192 -19.11 -12.20 2.11
C ASN A 192 -17.91 -11.27 2.21
N SER A 193 -16.99 -11.32 1.26
CA SER A 193 -15.88 -10.39 1.14
C SER A 193 -16.32 -9.10 0.42
N PRO A 194 -15.73 -7.94 0.73
CA PRO A 194 -16.03 -6.68 0.06
C PRO A 194 -15.38 -6.56 -1.34
N TYR A 195 -14.57 -7.52 -1.76
CA TYR A 195 -13.96 -7.66 -3.08
C TYR A 195 -13.52 -9.11 -3.30
N CYS A 196 -13.16 -9.46 -4.52
CA CYS A 196 -12.81 -10.84 -4.89
C CYS A 196 -11.66 -10.92 -5.92
N GLU A 197 -11.36 -12.12 -6.41
CA GLU A 197 -10.28 -12.39 -7.36
C GLU A 197 -10.36 -11.57 -8.64
N ARG A 198 -11.58 -11.24 -9.11
CA ARG A 198 -11.79 -10.48 -10.36
C ARG A 198 -11.37 -9.02 -10.23
N ASP A 199 -11.35 -8.49 -9.01
CA ASP A 199 -11.01 -7.11 -8.71
C ASP A 199 -9.49 -6.92 -8.60
N LEU A 200 -8.73 -8.04 -8.51
CA LEU A 200 -7.27 -8.03 -8.40
C LEU A 200 -6.62 -8.15 -9.78
N ARG A 201 -5.88 -7.13 -10.20
CA ARG A 201 -5.07 -7.13 -11.41
C ARG A 201 -3.65 -7.59 -11.10
N ALA A 202 -3.05 -8.38 -11.98
CA ALA A 202 -1.68 -8.84 -11.89
C ALA A 202 -1.04 -8.81 -13.29
N PRO A 203 0.29 -8.91 -13.42
CA PRO A 203 0.92 -9.06 -14.71
C PRO A 203 0.29 -10.22 -15.50
N SER A 204 -0.04 -9.98 -16.76
CA SER A 204 -0.72 -10.95 -17.65
C SER A 204 0.21 -11.63 -18.64
N GLU A 205 1.42 -11.09 -18.82
CA GLU A 205 2.45 -11.60 -19.71
C GLU A 205 3.85 -11.33 -19.15
N PRO A 206 4.85 -12.14 -19.52
CA PRO A 206 6.25 -11.86 -19.18
C PRO A 206 6.72 -10.54 -19.81
N TYR A 207 7.63 -9.86 -19.13
CA TYR A 207 8.30 -8.66 -19.62
C TYR A 207 9.81 -8.92 -19.65
N VAL A 208 10.33 -9.24 -20.83
CA VAL A 208 11.74 -9.57 -21.01
C VAL A 208 12.50 -8.35 -21.51
N VAL A 209 13.59 -8.02 -20.82
CA VAL A 209 14.50 -6.93 -21.13
C VAL A 209 15.92 -7.47 -21.24
N GLU A 210 16.62 -7.15 -22.31
CA GLU A 210 18.05 -7.47 -22.47
C GLU A 210 18.91 -6.37 -21.86
N GLY A 211 20.07 -6.74 -21.33
CA GLY A 211 21.06 -5.82 -20.80
C GLY A 211 22.13 -6.55 -19.99
N ASP A 212 23.32 -5.98 -19.96
CA ASP A 212 24.47 -6.51 -19.22
C ASP A 212 24.90 -5.50 -18.16
N ASN A 213 25.46 -6.01 -17.05
CA ASN A 213 25.94 -5.23 -15.92
C ASN A 213 24.86 -4.32 -15.32
N VAL A 214 23.73 -4.91 -14.99
CA VAL A 214 22.53 -4.19 -14.53
C VAL A 214 22.49 -4.08 -13.01
N ASP A 215 22.41 -2.85 -12.51
CA ASP A 215 22.32 -2.57 -11.08
C ASP A 215 20.91 -2.77 -10.53
N VAL A 216 20.83 -3.47 -9.39
CA VAL A 216 19.64 -3.63 -8.57
C VAL A 216 19.93 -3.12 -7.16
N TYR A 217 19.16 -2.17 -6.70
CA TYR A 217 19.27 -1.59 -5.38
C TYR A 217 18.41 -2.35 -4.38
N VAL A 218 19.02 -2.90 -3.35
CA VAL A 218 18.35 -3.74 -2.37
C VAL A 218 18.36 -3.04 -1.01
N ARG A 219 17.17 -2.78 -0.48
CA ARG A 219 17.01 -2.31 0.89
C ARG A 219 16.86 -3.49 1.83
N HIS A 220 17.59 -3.48 2.93
CA HIS A 220 17.55 -4.50 3.96
C HIS A 220 17.69 -3.89 5.36
N ARG A 221 17.59 -4.71 6.41
CA ARG A 221 17.58 -4.22 7.81
C ARG A 221 18.83 -3.46 8.24
N ALA A 222 19.98 -3.78 7.64
CA ALA A 222 21.25 -3.12 7.97
C ALA A 222 21.58 -1.94 7.05
N GLY A 223 20.71 -1.57 6.10
CA GLY A 223 20.95 -0.48 5.14
C GLY A 223 20.61 -0.84 3.71
N GLY A 224 21.46 -0.43 2.78
CA GLY A 224 21.28 -0.69 1.35
C GLY A 224 22.48 -1.40 0.73
N THR A 225 22.21 -2.25 -0.25
CA THR A 225 23.22 -2.92 -1.08
C THR A 225 22.87 -2.71 -2.55
N ARG A 226 23.89 -2.44 -3.38
CA ARG A 226 23.79 -2.47 -4.83
C ARG A 226 24.37 -3.78 -5.33
N TYR A 227 23.56 -4.58 -6.02
CA TYR A 227 24.00 -5.75 -6.76
C TYR A 227 24.10 -5.38 -8.25
N THR A 228 25.24 -5.69 -8.88
CA THR A 228 25.38 -5.62 -10.33
C THR A 228 25.26 -7.04 -10.88
N TYR A 229 24.19 -7.33 -11.61
CA TYR A 229 23.97 -8.62 -12.27
C TYR A 229 24.60 -8.63 -13.66
N ALA A 230 25.13 -9.79 -14.07
CA ALA A 230 25.69 -9.95 -15.42
C ALA A 230 24.66 -9.72 -16.52
N HIS A 231 23.40 -10.06 -16.27
CA HIS A 231 22.29 -9.91 -17.20
C HIS A 231 21.12 -9.16 -16.53
N HIS A 232 20.23 -8.59 -17.36
CA HIS A 232 19.06 -7.92 -16.83
C HIS A 232 18.13 -8.91 -16.10
N PRO A 233 17.72 -8.65 -14.84
CA PRO A 233 16.90 -9.58 -14.06
C PRO A 233 15.48 -9.77 -14.60
N PHE A 234 15.01 -8.93 -15.55
CA PHE A 234 13.76 -9.13 -16.26
C PHE A 234 13.97 -10.06 -17.47
N ASP A 235 14.40 -11.28 -17.21
CA ASP A 235 14.66 -12.33 -18.21
C ASP A 235 13.74 -13.56 -18.03
N VAL A 236 12.70 -13.41 -17.22
CA VAL A 236 11.72 -14.44 -16.88
C VAL A 236 10.78 -14.68 -18.06
N VAL A 237 10.73 -15.90 -18.57
CA VAL A 237 9.85 -16.29 -19.68
C VAL A 237 8.48 -16.80 -19.22
N GLY A 238 8.34 -17.09 -17.94
CA GLY A 238 7.09 -17.48 -17.31
C GLY A 238 7.27 -17.75 -15.82
N TRP A 239 6.16 -17.74 -15.11
CA TRP A 239 6.11 -17.98 -13.67
C TRP A 239 4.77 -18.57 -13.27
N ASP A 240 4.73 -19.23 -12.11
CA ASP A 240 3.49 -19.66 -11.47
C ASP A 240 3.59 -19.54 -9.94
N GLY A 241 2.45 -19.38 -9.28
CA GLY A 241 2.38 -19.36 -7.83
C GLY A 241 1.37 -18.38 -7.25
N HIS A 242 1.57 -18.04 -5.97
CA HIS A 242 0.73 -17.11 -5.20
C HIS A 242 1.47 -15.82 -4.82
N LEU A 243 2.81 -15.76 -5.01
CA LEU A 243 3.66 -14.64 -4.66
C LEU A 243 3.94 -13.82 -5.92
N TYR A 244 3.19 -12.74 -6.14
CA TYR A 244 3.36 -11.87 -7.30
C TYR A 244 2.80 -10.46 -7.00
N PRO A 245 3.30 -9.40 -7.68
CA PRO A 245 2.74 -8.06 -7.58
C PRO A 245 1.30 -8.02 -8.08
N HIS A 246 0.45 -7.28 -7.39
CA HIS A 246 -0.93 -7.09 -7.82
C HIS A 246 -1.43 -5.69 -7.48
N ALA A 247 -2.43 -5.25 -8.22
CA ALA A 247 -3.12 -3.99 -8.00
C ALA A 247 -4.61 -4.23 -7.72
N PHE A 248 -5.17 -3.38 -6.88
CA PHE A 248 -6.58 -3.36 -6.51
C PHE A 248 -7.08 -1.92 -6.53
N SER A 249 -8.15 -1.64 -7.25
CA SER A 249 -8.73 -0.30 -7.27
C SER A 249 -9.61 -0.06 -6.05
N MET A 250 -9.40 1.06 -5.36
CA MET A 250 -10.29 1.51 -4.29
C MET A 250 -11.76 1.57 -4.74
N ASN A 251 -12.01 1.84 -6.02
CA ASN A 251 -13.37 1.94 -6.57
C ASN A 251 -14.08 0.59 -6.68
N ASP A 252 -13.34 -0.53 -6.59
CA ASP A 252 -13.88 -1.89 -6.64
C ASP A 252 -14.11 -2.46 -5.22
N PHE A 253 -13.90 -1.64 -4.19
CA PHE A 253 -14.18 -2.02 -2.80
C PHE A 253 -15.66 -1.77 -2.48
N GLU A 254 -16.40 -2.83 -2.12
CA GLU A 254 -17.84 -2.79 -1.81
C GLU A 254 -18.08 -3.09 -0.32
N PRO A 255 -18.08 -2.06 0.56
CA PRO A 255 -18.24 -2.29 1.99
C PRO A 255 -19.61 -2.88 2.30
N ILE A 256 -19.65 -3.91 3.16
CA ILE A 256 -20.87 -4.58 3.55
C ILE A 256 -21.49 -3.84 4.74
N ILE A 257 -22.43 -2.95 4.44
CA ILE A 257 -23.10 -2.10 5.43
C ILE A 257 -24.30 -2.84 6.05
N GLY A 258 -24.36 -2.83 7.37
CA GLY A 258 -25.42 -3.44 8.15
C GLY A 258 -26.56 -2.51 8.52
N ARG A 259 -27.51 -3.04 9.31
CA ARG A 259 -28.65 -2.27 9.82
C ARG A 259 -28.23 -1.19 10.83
N ILE A 260 -27.21 -1.46 11.63
CA ILE A 260 -26.59 -0.54 12.60
C ILE A 260 -25.13 -0.30 12.20
N HIS A 261 -24.55 0.76 12.72
CA HIS A 261 -23.16 1.13 12.45
C HIS A 261 -22.19 -0.03 12.71
N GLN A 262 -21.30 -0.23 11.75
CA GLN A 262 -20.20 -1.17 11.85
C GLN A 262 -18.88 -0.40 12.01
N PRO A 263 -18.00 -0.82 12.93
CA PRO A 263 -16.72 -0.14 13.12
C PRO A 263 -15.81 -0.22 11.89
N PRO A 264 -14.71 0.58 11.86
CA PRO A 264 -13.78 0.69 10.72
C PRO A 264 -13.35 -0.60 10.03
N PRO A 265 -13.20 -1.78 10.72
CA PRO A 265 -12.90 -3.04 10.04
C PRO A 265 -13.86 -3.44 8.90
N THR A 266 -15.06 -2.86 8.81
CA THR A 266 -15.94 -3.00 7.63
C THR A 266 -15.28 -2.47 6.35
N PHE A 267 -14.36 -1.50 6.47
CA PHE A 267 -13.61 -0.90 5.37
C PHE A 267 -12.21 -1.48 5.19
N GLN A 268 -11.84 -2.49 5.95
CA GLN A 268 -10.50 -3.07 5.89
C GLN A 268 -10.27 -3.75 4.54
N ALA A 269 -9.27 -3.27 3.80
CA ALA A 269 -8.85 -3.83 2.51
C ALA A 269 -7.69 -4.81 2.68
N PHE A 270 -6.72 -4.51 3.54
CA PHE A 270 -5.55 -5.36 3.76
C PHE A 270 -5.19 -5.48 5.25
N GLU A 271 -4.46 -6.53 5.58
CA GLU A 271 -3.81 -6.72 6.87
C GLU A 271 -2.32 -7.02 6.70
N ALA A 272 -1.53 -6.60 7.68
CA ALA A 272 -0.10 -6.85 7.74
C ALA A 272 0.35 -7.06 9.19
N PRO A 273 1.56 -7.54 9.44
CA PRO A 273 2.10 -7.57 10.79
C PRO A 273 2.12 -6.16 11.41
N GLY A 274 1.37 -5.97 12.49
CA GLY A 274 1.36 -4.74 13.27
C GLY A 274 0.52 -3.58 12.71
N PHE A 275 -0.23 -3.76 11.61
CA PHE A 275 -1.16 -2.74 11.11
C PHE A 275 -2.22 -3.30 10.15
N VAL A 276 -3.26 -2.51 9.91
CA VAL A 276 -4.29 -2.75 8.90
C VAL A 276 -4.42 -1.56 7.98
N ILE A 277 -4.92 -1.79 6.77
CA ILE A 277 -5.22 -0.77 5.77
C ILE A 277 -6.71 -0.82 5.45
N CYS A 278 -7.40 0.32 5.62
CA CYS A 278 -8.80 0.45 5.29
C CYS A 278 -8.99 1.35 4.06
N SER A 279 -10.00 1.02 3.26
CA SER A 279 -10.41 1.74 2.05
C SER A 279 -11.78 2.34 2.28
N PHE A 280 -11.84 3.61 2.71
CA PHE A 280 -13.12 4.32 2.83
C PHE A 280 -13.55 4.78 1.45
N VAL A 281 -14.79 4.46 1.09
CA VAL A 281 -15.39 4.73 -0.21
C VAL A 281 -16.83 5.23 -0.06
N PRO A 282 -17.41 5.85 -1.09
CA PRO A 282 -18.83 6.17 -1.10
C PRO A 282 -19.68 4.92 -0.86
N HIS A 283 -20.66 5.00 0.03
CA HIS A 283 -21.51 3.88 0.41
C HIS A 283 -22.87 4.35 0.94
N LYS A 284 -23.84 3.45 1.00
CA LYS A 284 -25.10 3.71 1.71
C LYS A 284 -24.87 3.69 3.21
N VAL A 285 -25.62 4.53 3.93
CA VAL A 285 -25.58 4.51 5.40
C VAL A 285 -26.41 3.36 5.95
N GLU A 286 -26.26 3.11 7.23
CA GLU A 286 -27.03 2.13 7.99
C GLU A 286 -28.54 2.44 7.89
N TYR A 287 -29.38 1.39 7.94
CA TYR A 287 -30.81 1.54 7.66
C TYR A 287 -31.74 1.26 8.87
N HIS A 288 -31.21 1.24 10.10
CA HIS A 288 -32.06 1.22 11.29
C HIS A 288 -32.87 2.53 11.36
N PRO A 289 -34.15 2.54 11.76
CA PRO A 289 -34.94 3.76 11.87
C PRO A 289 -34.29 4.87 12.72
N ASP A 290 -33.55 4.48 13.75
CA ASP A 290 -32.82 5.38 14.65
C ASP A 290 -31.29 5.32 14.36
N ALA A 291 -30.88 5.15 13.09
CA ALA A 291 -29.47 5.08 12.74
C ALA A 291 -28.76 6.43 12.93
N VAL A 292 -27.54 6.37 13.38
CA VAL A 292 -26.61 7.49 13.48
C VAL A 292 -25.39 7.17 12.61
N ILE A 293 -25.06 8.03 11.65
CA ILE A 293 -24.03 7.74 10.64
C ILE A 293 -22.64 7.56 11.26
N VAL A 294 -22.26 8.42 12.23
CA VAL A 294 -21.04 8.30 13.02
C VAL A 294 -21.42 8.42 14.49
N PRO A 295 -21.76 7.31 15.17
CA PRO A 295 -22.50 7.36 16.43
C PRO A 295 -21.64 7.66 17.68
N TYR A 296 -20.32 7.59 17.61
CA TYR A 296 -19.49 7.65 18.81
C TYR A 296 -18.18 8.43 18.62
N ASN A 297 -17.70 9.00 19.73
CA ASN A 297 -16.30 9.31 19.88
C ASN A 297 -15.56 8.05 20.32
N HIS A 298 -14.32 7.88 19.87
CA HIS A 298 -13.50 6.70 20.16
C HIS A 298 -12.05 7.07 20.40
N ALA A 299 -11.30 6.12 20.89
CA ALA A 299 -9.86 6.20 21.03
C ALA A 299 -9.23 4.87 20.61
N ASN A 300 -8.21 4.91 19.81
CA ASN A 300 -7.32 3.79 19.62
C ASN A 300 -6.46 3.71 20.87
N VAL A 301 -6.68 2.69 21.73
CA VAL A 301 -6.10 2.69 23.09
C VAL A 301 -4.60 2.38 23.09
N ASP A 302 -4.10 1.70 22.08
CA ASP A 302 -2.72 1.19 21.96
C ASP A 302 -2.10 1.44 20.59
N SER A 303 -2.79 2.14 19.69
CA SER A 303 -2.41 2.32 18.29
C SER A 303 -2.60 3.76 17.83
N ASP A 304 -1.89 4.12 16.76
CA ASP A 304 -2.10 5.38 16.05
C ASP A 304 -2.92 5.13 14.80
N GLU A 305 -3.79 6.09 14.47
CA GLU A 305 -4.60 6.13 13.26
C GLU A 305 -4.08 7.22 12.32
N LEU A 306 -3.76 6.84 11.10
CA LEU A 306 -3.43 7.75 9.99
C LEU A 306 -4.55 7.70 8.95
N MET A 307 -5.29 8.80 8.77
CA MET A 307 -6.32 8.93 7.75
C MET A 307 -5.83 9.84 6.62
N PHE A 308 -5.49 9.25 5.47
CA PHE A 308 -5.09 9.97 4.26
C PHE A 308 -6.32 10.24 3.40
N TYR A 309 -6.61 11.52 3.15
CA TYR A 309 -7.80 11.95 2.39
C TYR A 309 -7.50 12.01 0.88
N VAL A 310 -8.18 11.17 0.12
CA VAL A 310 -8.07 11.08 -1.34
C VAL A 310 -8.93 12.14 -2.04
N ASP A 311 -10.12 12.39 -1.51
CA ASP A 311 -11.01 13.47 -1.98
C ASP A 311 -11.05 14.59 -0.93
N ALA A 312 -11.21 15.83 -1.37
CA ALA A 312 -11.37 16.96 -0.47
C ALA A 312 -12.58 16.77 0.45
N ALA A 313 -12.30 16.71 1.71
CA ALA A 313 -13.14 16.81 2.89
C ALA A 313 -14.64 16.45 2.78
N GLY A 314 -14.95 15.19 2.91
CA GLY A 314 -16.30 14.70 3.25
C GLY A 314 -16.43 14.10 4.66
N GLY A 315 -15.41 14.16 5.50
CA GLY A 315 -15.42 13.53 6.82
C GLY A 315 -16.12 14.37 7.91
N SER A 316 -16.29 13.78 9.09
CA SER A 316 -16.90 14.39 10.29
C SER A 316 -16.21 15.67 10.77
N ARG A 317 -15.06 16.01 10.21
CA ARG A 317 -14.27 17.22 10.47
C ARG A 317 -14.02 18.06 9.20
N GLY A 318 -14.86 17.89 8.16
CA GLY A 318 -14.79 18.71 6.95
C GLY A 318 -14.83 20.21 7.27
N GLY A 319 -14.01 21.01 6.58
CA GLY A 319 -13.93 22.46 6.81
C GLY A 319 -12.88 22.90 7.84
N HIS A 320 -12.15 21.97 8.47
CA HIS A 320 -11.08 22.28 9.44
C HIS A 320 -9.67 22.16 8.85
N GLY A 321 -9.49 22.63 7.62
CA GLY A 321 -8.18 22.61 6.94
C GLY A 321 -7.84 21.27 6.25
N ILE A 322 -8.72 20.27 6.33
CA ILE A 322 -8.52 18.97 5.68
C ILE A 322 -8.77 19.13 4.18
N THR A 323 -7.74 18.87 3.38
CA THR A 323 -7.74 18.96 1.93
C THR A 323 -7.34 17.60 1.33
N GLU A 324 -7.46 17.46 0.02
CA GLU A 324 -6.89 16.33 -0.72
C GLU A 324 -5.39 16.18 -0.42
N GLY A 325 -4.92 14.97 -0.24
CA GLY A 325 -3.54 14.65 0.16
C GLY A 325 -3.21 14.98 1.62
N ALA A 326 -4.17 15.43 2.43
CA ALA A 326 -3.92 15.64 3.85
C ALA A 326 -4.00 14.31 4.63
N ILE A 327 -3.25 14.23 5.73
CA ILE A 327 -3.32 13.13 6.69
C ILE A 327 -3.74 13.70 8.05
N THR A 328 -4.85 13.21 8.59
CA THR A 328 -5.10 13.37 10.03
C THR A 328 -4.46 12.22 10.78
N TRP A 329 -3.76 12.54 11.85
CA TRP A 329 -3.09 11.58 12.71
C TRP A 329 -3.66 11.68 14.12
N HIS A 330 -4.31 10.61 14.54
CA HIS A 330 -4.88 10.47 15.88
C HIS A 330 -4.00 9.52 16.68
N PRO A 331 -3.28 10.03 17.71
CA PRO A 331 -2.36 9.20 18.47
C PRO A 331 -3.08 8.30 19.49
N ALA A 332 -2.39 7.25 19.91
CA ALA A 332 -2.85 6.30 20.91
C ALA A 332 -3.41 7.00 22.17
N GLY A 333 -4.58 6.56 22.61
CA GLY A 333 -5.26 7.08 23.80
C GLY A 333 -5.93 8.44 23.65
N PHE A 334 -5.83 9.09 22.48
CA PHE A 334 -6.51 10.35 22.22
C PHE A 334 -7.95 10.14 21.76
N ILE A 335 -8.94 10.66 22.52
CA ILE A 335 -10.36 10.53 22.16
C ILE A 335 -10.66 11.48 21.00
N HIS A 336 -11.22 10.95 19.93
CA HIS A 336 -11.59 11.70 18.74
C HIS A 336 -12.91 11.19 18.15
N GLY A 337 -13.48 11.92 17.18
CA GLY A 337 -14.76 11.60 16.56
C GLY A 337 -15.46 12.85 16.02
N PRO A 338 -16.79 12.79 15.80
CA PRO A 338 -17.54 13.92 15.30
C PRO A 338 -17.53 15.10 16.29
N HIS A 339 -17.53 16.31 15.76
CA HIS A 339 -17.80 17.52 16.57
C HIS A 339 -19.20 17.45 17.15
N THR A 340 -19.42 18.13 18.30
CA THR A 340 -20.68 18.14 19.02
C THR A 340 -21.89 18.42 18.11
N ASN A 341 -21.80 19.43 17.24
CA ASN A 341 -22.89 19.78 16.34
C ASN A 341 -23.00 18.89 15.09
N GLU A 342 -22.00 18.05 14.79
CA GLU A 342 -22.04 17.17 13.61
C GLU A 342 -22.87 15.92 13.86
N LEU A 343 -23.00 15.49 15.10
CA LEU A 343 -23.85 14.38 15.49
C LEU A 343 -25.33 14.71 15.22
N GLU A 344 -25.81 15.86 15.73
CA GLU A 344 -27.17 16.34 15.53
C GLU A 344 -27.46 16.58 14.04
N LYS A 345 -26.54 17.24 13.30
CA LYS A 345 -26.66 17.44 11.86
C LYS A 345 -26.72 16.11 11.11
N SER A 346 -25.99 15.11 11.54
CA SER A 346 -26.00 13.76 10.95
C SER A 346 -27.37 13.09 11.14
N VAL A 347 -27.96 13.19 12.33
CA VAL A 347 -29.31 12.70 12.63
C VAL A 347 -30.37 13.44 11.83
N ASP A 348 -30.31 14.77 11.77
CA ASP A 348 -31.23 15.58 10.98
C ASP A 348 -31.15 15.25 9.49
N ALA A 349 -29.94 15.10 8.96
CA ALA A 349 -29.74 14.72 7.56
C ALA A 349 -30.29 13.32 7.26
N TYR A 350 -30.10 12.37 8.16
CA TYR A 350 -30.67 11.03 8.05
C TYR A 350 -32.19 11.06 8.04
N ASN A 351 -32.82 11.77 8.98
CA ASN A 351 -34.25 11.94 9.07
C ASN A 351 -34.83 12.67 7.85
N ALA A 352 -34.04 13.55 7.22
CA ALA A 352 -34.41 14.22 5.96
C ALA A 352 -34.19 13.35 4.71
N GLY A 353 -33.82 12.06 4.87
CA GLY A 353 -33.68 11.10 3.78
C GLY A 353 -32.25 10.96 3.20
N ARG A 354 -31.22 11.42 3.88
CA ARG A 354 -29.85 11.15 3.49
C ARG A 354 -29.52 9.68 3.72
N ILE A 355 -29.43 8.91 2.64
CA ILE A 355 -29.22 7.46 2.67
C ILE A 355 -27.83 7.04 2.17
N GLU A 356 -26.98 8.01 1.84
CA GLU A 356 -25.70 7.74 1.17
C GLU A 356 -24.63 8.76 1.57
N ILE A 357 -23.41 8.29 1.79
CA ILE A 357 -22.20 9.10 1.87
C ILE A 357 -21.54 9.07 0.50
N LYS A 358 -21.55 10.21 -0.21
CA LYS A 358 -21.13 10.30 -1.62
C LYS A 358 -19.66 10.73 -1.80
N ASN A 359 -19.15 11.56 -0.92
CA ASN A 359 -17.92 12.30 -1.12
C ASN A 359 -16.90 11.98 0.00
N MET A 360 -16.63 10.70 0.20
CA MET A 360 -15.63 10.26 1.16
C MET A 360 -14.78 9.17 0.52
N ARG A 361 -13.54 9.51 0.18
CA ARG A 361 -12.50 8.53 -0.09
C ARG A 361 -11.30 8.85 0.77
N ALA A 362 -10.87 7.83 1.50
CA ALA A 362 -9.68 7.92 2.34
C ALA A 362 -9.02 6.56 2.48
N VAL A 363 -7.70 6.57 2.63
CA VAL A 363 -6.92 5.41 3.04
C VAL A 363 -6.60 5.58 4.52
N MET A 364 -6.98 4.63 5.35
CA MET A 364 -6.64 4.64 6.77
C MET A 364 -5.62 3.55 7.05
N ILE A 365 -4.59 3.89 7.80
CA ILE A 365 -3.59 2.95 8.33
C ILE A 365 -3.72 2.99 9.85
N ASP A 366 -4.24 1.90 10.42
CA ASP A 366 -4.30 1.68 11.86
C ASP A 366 -3.16 0.77 12.28
N THR A 367 -2.28 1.28 13.11
CA THR A 367 -1.15 0.51 13.64
C THR A 367 -1.51 -0.18 14.95
N PHE A 368 -0.75 -1.20 15.33
CA PHE A 368 -0.95 -1.89 16.62
C PHE A 368 0.01 -1.39 17.70
N ARG A 369 0.78 -0.36 17.38
CA ARG A 369 1.70 0.34 18.27
C ARG A 369 1.85 1.78 17.78
N PRO A 370 2.13 2.74 18.71
CA PRO A 370 2.35 4.13 18.37
C PRO A 370 3.46 4.32 17.32
N LEU A 371 3.37 5.41 16.58
CA LEU A 371 4.28 5.81 15.53
C LEU A 371 5.17 6.98 15.98
N ASP A 372 6.40 6.97 15.55
CA ASP A 372 7.27 8.15 15.56
C ASP A 372 7.01 9.01 14.32
N LEU A 373 7.10 10.33 14.49
CA LEU A 373 6.96 11.34 13.46
C LEU A 373 8.23 11.43 12.62
N GLY A 374 8.11 11.27 11.31
CA GLY A 374 9.18 11.58 10.37
C GLY A 374 9.33 13.09 10.17
N ASP A 375 10.52 13.52 9.76
CA ASP A 375 10.81 14.94 9.53
C ASP A 375 9.91 15.57 8.46
N ALA A 376 9.49 14.80 7.45
CA ALA A 376 8.58 15.29 6.42
C ALA A 376 7.18 15.60 6.98
N ALA A 377 6.67 14.80 7.92
CA ALA A 377 5.40 15.08 8.59
C ALA A 377 5.49 16.39 9.39
N LEU A 378 6.59 16.59 10.11
CA LEU A 378 6.81 17.82 10.88
C LEU A 378 6.96 19.06 10.01
N ALA A 379 7.64 18.93 8.86
CA ALA A 379 7.83 20.02 7.91
C ALA A 379 6.53 20.47 7.22
N SER A 380 5.54 19.59 7.15
CA SER A 380 4.25 19.83 6.48
C SER A 380 3.05 19.84 7.43
N GLU A 381 3.29 19.85 8.76
CA GLU A 381 2.25 19.92 9.78
C GLU A 381 1.51 21.25 9.76
N ASP A 382 0.19 21.21 9.96
CA ASP A 382 -0.61 22.39 10.32
C ASP A 382 -0.58 22.55 11.84
N SER A 383 0.17 23.55 12.32
CA SER A 383 0.34 23.83 13.75
C SER A 383 -0.97 24.23 14.44
N ASP A 384 -1.92 24.79 13.70
CA ASP A 384 -3.17 25.34 14.22
C ASP A 384 -4.29 24.29 14.31
N TYR A 385 -4.07 23.11 13.72
CA TYR A 385 -5.06 22.02 13.73
C TYR A 385 -5.59 21.68 15.13
N ILE A 386 -4.72 21.68 16.14
CA ILE A 386 -5.14 21.42 17.52
C ILE A 386 -6.15 22.44 18.06
N ALA A 387 -6.16 23.67 17.53
CA ALA A 387 -7.12 24.68 17.94
C ALA A 387 -8.55 24.31 17.54
N THR A 388 -8.75 23.50 16.51
CA THR A 388 -10.05 23.01 16.05
C THR A 388 -10.76 22.12 17.07
N TRP A 389 -10.01 21.62 18.06
CA TRP A 389 -10.52 20.75 19.14
C TRP A 389 -11.04 21.53 20.36
N ARG A 390 -10.75 22.83 20.44
CA ARG A 390 -11.09 23.66 21.63
C ARG A 390 -12.53 24.11 21.65
N ASN A 391 -13.23 24.10 20.53
CA ASN A 391 -14.60 24.59 20.36
C ASN A 391 -15.54 23.48 19.83
N ALA A 392 -15.19 22.23 20.09
CA ALA A 392 -15.95 21.07 19.65
C ALA A 392 -17.16 20.78 20.57
#